data_4c9ed4a3fed4a141ec358716d244b603
#
_entry.id   4c9ed4a3fed4a141ec358716d244b603
#
_cell.length_a   1.000
_cell.length_b   1.000
_cell.length_c   1.000
_cell.angle_alpha   90.00
_cell.angle_beta   90.00
_cell.angle_gamma   90.00
#
_symmetry.space_group_name_H-M   'P 1'
#
loop_
_entity.id
_entity.type
_entity.pdbx_description
1 polymer ?
#
loop_
_entity_poly.entity_id
_entity_poly.type
_entity_poly.pdbx_seq_one_letter_code
_entity_poly.pdbx_strand_id
1 'polypeptide(L)'
;MPASAPPDRPVGAIPARHALVVEEGVSLRMLNTLGLPAQAAHLVRVDSEAAVRRVVDHPQWGMAPKMVLGGGSNLVFTRDPAALVIKVEVMGIRVVHEDTHAVIVEAGAGVGWHELVCWTLAHGLPGLENMALIPGTLGAAPVQNIGAYGVELKDRFHSLVAVDLVTGRTVELDARACAFGYRDSVFKQTGFGGLAGKSVITRVRLRLPRPWQPIVGYLDLQRRIEDSGITSPSPQQIFDWVC
;
A
#
# COMPACT_ATOMS: atom_id res chain seq x y z
N MET A 1 -16.42 -21.09 -55.46
CA MET A 1 -16.68 -21.60 -54.11
C MET A 1 -16.20 -20.57 -53.10
N PRO A 2 -17.07 -19.78 -52.44
CA PRO A 2 -16.63 -18.87 -51.40
C PRO A 2 -16.44 -19.65 -50.10
N ALA A 3 -15.33 -19.34 -49.39
CA ALA A 3 -14.97 -19.93 -48.10
C ALA A 3 -15.91 -19.45 -47.00
N SER A 4 -16.43 -20.39 -46.21
CA SER A 4 -17.30 -20.16 -45.08
C SER A 4 -16.56 -19.46 -43.95
N ALA A 5 -17.18 -18.41 -43.38
CA ALA A 5 -16.72 -17.73 -42.20
C ALA A 5 -16.75 -18.66 -40.97
N PRO A 6 -15.79 -18.51 -40.03
CA PRO A 6 -15.79 -19.30 -38.81
C PRO A 6 -16.93 -18.86 -37.89
N PRO A 7 -17.47 -19.76 -37.04
CA PRO A 7 -18.59 -19.47 -36.18
C PRO A 7 -18.17 -18.50 -35.04
N ASP A 8 -19.08 -17.56 -34.76
CA ASP A 8 -19.02 -16.63 -33.63
C ASP A 8 -18.68 -17.35 -32.31
N ARG A 9 -17.61 -16.94 -31.66
CA ARG A 9 -17.31 -17.35 -30.27
C ARG A 9 -18.26 -16.61 -29.32
N PRO A 10 -18.93 -17.31 -28.41
CA PRO A 10 -19.76 -16.65 -27.44
C PRO A 10 -18.89 -15.71 -26.59
N VAL A 11 -19.29 -14.44 -26.53
CA VAL A 11 -18.74 -13.42 -25.61
C VAL A 11 -18.81 -13.99 -24.22
N GLY A 12 -17.64 -14.09 -23.56
CA GLY A 12 -17.48 -14.71 -22.24
C GLY A 12 -18.48 -14.18 -21.23
N ALA A 13 -19.12 -15.08 -20.54
CA ALA A 13 -20.02 -14.79 -19.43
C ALA A 13 -19.28 -13.90 -18.43
N ILE A 14 -19.89 -12.77 -18.06
CA ILE A 14 -19.44 -11.90 -16.97
C ILE A 14 -19.35 -12.79 -15.74
N PRO A 15 -18.16 -12.89 -15.05
CA PRO A 15 -18.04 -13.77 -13.89
C PRO A 15 -19.07 -13.34 -12.85
N ALA A 16 -19.76 -14.32 -12.29
CA ALA A 16 -20.76 -14.13 -11.24
C ALA A 16 -20.20 -13.18 -10.17
N ARG A 17 -20.94 -12.11 -9.86
CA ARG A 17 -20.61 -11.16 -8.79
C ARG A 17 -20.49 -11.97 -7.51
N HIS A 18 -19.27 -12.27 -7.05
CA HIS A 18 -19.07 -12.88 -5.75
C HIS A 18 -19.75 -11.99 -4.70
N ALA A 19 -20.66 -12.57 -3.91
CA ALA A 19 -21.35 -11.85 -2.84
C ALA A 19 -20.31 -11.26 -1.87
N LEU A 20 -20.60 -10.10 -1.29
CA LEU A 20 -19.79 -9.51 -0.25
C LEU A 20 -19.89 -10.41 0.99
N VAL A 21 -18.76 -10.95 1.45
CA VAL A 21 -18.70 -11.76 2.68
C VAL A 21 -18.30 -10.84 3.82
N VAL A 22 -19.18 -10.68 4.81
CA VAL A 22 -18.91 -9.93 6.04
C VAL A 22 -18.80 -10.95 7.17
N GLU A 23 -17.63 -10.98 7.81
CA GLU A 23 -17.34 -11.82 8.98
C GLU A 23 -17.85 -11.10 10.24
N GLU A 24 -18.44 -11.86 11.19
CA GLU A 24 -18.94 -11.32 12.46
C GLU A 24 -18.06 -11.73 13.64
N GLY A 25 -17.91 -10.85 14.64
CA GLY A 25 -17.22 -11.15 15.89
C GLY A 25 -15.73 -11.49 15.71
N VAL A 26 -15.04 -10.82 14.79
CA VAL A 26 -13.66 -11.16 14.42
C VAL A 26 -12.66 -10.57 15.42
N SER A 27 -11.80 -11.41 16.00
CA SER A 27 -10.68 -10.95 16.84
C SER A 27 -9.64 -10.19 15.98
N LEU A 28 -9.32 -8.97 16.41
CA LEU A 28 -8.30 -8.14 15.77
C LEU A 28 -6.89 -8.34 16.35
N ARG A 29 -6.73 -9.24 17.33
CA ARG A 29 -5.46 -9.46 18.03
C ARG A 29 -4.32 -9.81 17.07
N MET A 30 -4.57 -10.65 16.08
CA MET A 30 -3.59 -11.03 15.06
C MET A 30 -3.55 -10.04 13.88
N LEU A 31 -4.38 -9.01 13.88
CA LEU A 31 -4.46 -7.99 12.84
C LEU A 31 -3.91 -6.63 13.31
N ASN A 32 -3.21 -6.61 14.45
CA ASN A 32 -2.44 -5.45 14.91
C ASN A 32 -1.11 -5.91 15.50
N THR A 33 -0.07 -5.12 15.29
CA THR A 33 1.31 -5.47 15.65
C THR A 33 1.54 -5.55 17.16
N LEU A 34 0.76 -4.79 17.95
CA LEU A 34 0.86 -4.80 19.41
C LEU A 34 0.14 -5.99 20.04
N GLY A 35 -0.58 -6.82 19.27
CA GLY A 35 -1.32 -7.96 19.78
C GLY A 35 -2.43 -7.58 20.76
N LEU A 36 -2.93 -6.33 20.70
CA LEU A 36 -3.96 -5.83 21.59
C LEU A 36 -5.28 -6.58 21.37
N PRO A 37 -5.96 -7.01 22.44
CA PRO A 37 -7.25 -7.62 22.32
C PRO A 37 -8.30 -6.57 21.94
N ALA A 38 -8.88 -6.72 20.75
CA ALA A 38 -10.04 -5.98 20.28
C ALA A 38 -10.84 -6.89 19.35
N GLN A 39 -12.12 -6.64 19.22
CA GLN A 39 -13.02 -7.41 18.38
C GLN A 39 -13.76 -6.50 17.41
N ALA A 40 -13.71 -6.83 16.12
CA ALA A 40 -14.58 -6.20 15.13
C ALA A 40 -15.95 -6.89 15.16
N ALA A 41 -17.01 -6.13 15.39
CA ALA A 41 -18.37 -6.67 15.26
C ALA A 41 -18.60 -7.17 13.82
N HIS A 42 -18.07 -6.43 12.84
CA HIS A 42 -18.14 -6.80 11.42
C HIS A 42 -16.81 -6.49 10.73
N LEU A 43 -16.32 -7.43 9.94
CA LEU A 43 -15.12 -7.29 9.15
C LEU A 43 -15.35 -7.76 7.72
N VAL A 44 -14.81 -7.03 6.75
CA VAL A 44 -14.78 -7.43 5.35
C VAL A 44 -13.34 -7.40 4.84
N ARG A 45 -12.94 -8.44 4.10
CA ARG A 45 -11.65 -8.49 3.41
C ARG A 45 -11.84 -8.03 1.97
N VAL A 46 -10.99 -7.11 1.54
CA VAL A 46 -11.03 -6.57 0.18
C VAL A 46 -9.71 -6.86 -0.53
N ASP A 47 -9.80 -7.61 -1.62
CA ASP A 47 -8.70 -8.08 -2.45
C ASP A 47 -8.57 -7.31 -3.79
N SER A 48 -9.52 -6.41 -4.04
CA SER A 48 -9.60 -5.66 -5.30
C SER A 48 -10.43 -4.37 -5.14
N GLU A 49 -10.28 -3.45 -6.10
CA GLU A 49 -11.12 -2.26 -6.19
C GLU A 49 -12.61 -2.62 -6.32
N ALA A 50 -12.90 -3.69 -7.06
CA ALA A 50 -14.26 -4.19 -7.19
C ALA A 50 -14.85 -4.66 -5.84
N ALA A 51 -14.03 -5.26 -4.97
CA ALA A 51 -14.43 -5.62 -3.62
C ALA A 51 -14.76 -4.40 -2.78
N VAL A 52 -13.94 -3.34 -2.84
CA VAL A 52 -14.21 -2.07 -2.14
C VAL A 52 -15.52 -1.43 -2.65
N ARG A 53 -15.74 -1.39 -3.97
CA ARG A 53 -17.00 -0.87 -4.55
C ARG A 53 -18.22 -1.64 -4.06
N ARG A 54 -18.14 -2.98 -3.95
CA ARG A 54 -19.23 -3.78 -3.38
C ARG A 54 -19.57 -3.40 -1.95
N VAL A 55 -18.59 -2.99 -1.14
CA VAL A 55 -18.85 -2.47 0.22
C VAL A 55 -19.61 -1.13 0.14
N VAL A 56 -19.21 -0.23 -0.77
CA VAL A 56 -19.85 1.08 -0.94
C VAL A 56 -21.29 0.94 -1.46
N ASP A 57 -21.50 0.03 -2.42
CA ASP A 57 -22.81 -0.20 -3.03
C ASP A 57 -23.77 -1.05 -2.17
N HIS A 58 -23.27 -1.60 -1.03
CA HIS A 58 -24.06 -2.51 -0.21
C HIS A 58 -25.15 -1.75 0.58
N PRO A 59 -26.43 -2.17 0.53
CA PRO A 59 -27.53 -1.45 1.18
C PRO A 59 -27.32 -1.18 2.66
N GLN A 60 -26.75 -2.14 3.40
CA GLN A 60 -26.50 -2.02 4.84
C GLN A 60 -25.16 -1.33 5.13
N TRP A 61 -24.10 -1.69 4.38
CA TRP A 61 -22.72 -1.27 4.70
C TRP A 61 -22.27 0.00 3.98
N GLY A 62 -22.96 0.38 2.91
CA GLY A 62 -22.57 1.56 2.13
C GLY A 62 -22.56 2.84 2.97
N MET A 63 -23.54 3.03 3.85
CA MET A 63 -23.66 4.20 4.74
C MET A 63 -23.10 3.97 6.15
N ALA A 64 -22.69 2.74 6.52
CA ALA A 64 -22.15 2.46 7.84
C ALA A 64 -20.79 3.17 8.04
N PRO A 65 -20.44 3.56 9.27
CA PRO A 65 -19.09 3.99 9.61
C PRO A 65 -18.07 2.92 9.22
N LYS A 66 -16.92 3.32 8.68
CA LYS A 66 -15.88 2.41 8.18
C LYS A 66 -14.53 2.70 8.82
N MET A 67 -13.78 1.65 9.10
CA MET A 67 -12.39 1.69 9.54
C MET A 67 -11.53 0.90 8.58
N VAL A 68 -10.62 1.57 7.88
CA VAL A 68 -9.67 0.90 6.97
C VAL A 68 -8.51 0.33 7.77
N LEU A 69 -8.22 -0.95 7.58
CA LEU A 69 -7.18 -1.68 8.29
C LEU A 69 -6.17 -2.27 7.28
N GLY A 70 -4.92 -1.79 7.37
CA GLY A 70 -3.76 -2.40 6.68
C GLY A 70 -3.11 -3.46 7.56
N GLY A 71 -1.80 -3.32 7.83
CA GLY A 71 -1.06 -4.22 8.73
C GLY A 71 -1.30 -4.01 10.22
N GLY A 72 -2.06 -2.98 10.62
CA GLY A 72 -2.33 -2.68 12.03
C GLY A 72 -1.10 -2.25 12.84
N SER A 73 -0.03 -1.80 12.17
CA SER A 73 1.24 -1.46 12.80
C SER A 73 1.29 -0.05 13.42
N ASN A 74 0.32 0.80 13.10
CA ASN A 74 0.22 2.17 13.62
C ASN A 74 -1.14 2.42 14.28
N LEU A 75 -1.69 1.39 14.94
CA LEU A 75 -2.98 1.45 15.62
C LEU A 75 -2.84 0.99 17.07
N VAL A 76 -3.51 1.69 17.96
CA VAL A 76 -3.69 1.31 19.36
C VAL A 76 -5.19 1.16 19.62
N PHE A 77 -5.65 -0.08 19.75
CA PHE A 77 -7.03 -0.35 20.10
C PHE A 77 -7.24 -0.14 21.61
N THR A 78 -7.95 0.91 21.97
CA THR A 78 -8.37 1.19 23.36
C THR A 78 -9.77 0.66 23.66
N ARG A 79 -10.50 0.23 22.63
CA ARG A 79 -11.83 -0.39 22.67
C ARG A 79 -12.10 -1.08 21.33
N ASP A 80 -13.16 -1.87 21.27
CA ASP A 80 -13.67 -2.46 20.03
C ASP A 80 -14.11 -1.36 19.05
N PRO A 81 -13.75 -1.44 17.75
CA PRO A 81 -14.17 -0.46 16.76
C PRO A 81 -15.68 -0.54 16.50
N ALA A 82 -16.37 0.60 16.67
CA ALA A 82 -17.80 0.74 16.36
C ALA A 82 -18.04 1.04 14.86
N ALA A 83 -17.36 0.30 13.97
CA ALA A 83 -17.39 0.52 12.53
C ALA A 83 -17.23 -0.82 11.79
N LEU A 84 -17.66 -0.90 10.53
CA LEU A 84 -17.25 -1.97 9.63
C LEU A 84 -15.74 -1.87 9.41
N VAL A 85 -15.00 -2.90 9.80
CA VAL A 85 -13.55 -2.96 9.54
C VAL A 85 -13.33 -3.48 8.12
N ILE A 86 -12.66 -2.67 7.29
CA ILE A 86 -12.25 -3.04 5.93
C ILE A 86 -10.78 -3.45 5.98
N LYS A 87 -10.51 -4.75 5.98
CA LYS A 87 -9.15 -5.30 5.90
C LYS A 87 -8.68 -5.31 4.45
N VAL A 88 -7.63 -4.55 4.16
CA VAL A 88 -7.09 -4.44 2.80
C VAL A 88 -6.09 -5.56 2.54
N GLU A 89 -6.37 -6.38 1.52
CA GLU A 89 -5.59 -7.56 1.12
C GLU A 89 -5.36 -7.59 -0.41
N VAL A 90 -5.28 -6.44 -1.05
CA VAL A 90 -4.93 -6.34 -2.47
C VAL A 90 -3.44 -6.68 -2.63
N MET A 91 -3.14 -7.79 -3.26
CA MET A 91 -1.79 -8.34 -3.39
C MET A 91 -1.23 -8.14 -4.80
N GLY A 92 0.03 -8.55 -4.99
CA GLY A 92 0.76 -8.55 -6.25
C GLY A 92 1.76 -7.41 -6.38
N ILE A 93 2.89 -7.70 -7.01
CA ILE A 93 3.98 -6.76 -7.31
C ILE A 93 4.35 -6.93 -8.78
N ARG A 94 4.53 -5.84 -9.51
CA ARG A 94 4.95 -5.88 -10.92
C ARG A 94 5.68 -4.62 -11.33
N VAL A 95 6.56 -4.72 -12.32
CA VAL A 95 7.11 -3.57 -13.05
C VAL A 95 6.06 -3.13 -14.07
N VAL A 96 5.72 -1.84 -14.09
CA VAL A 96 4.74 -1.26 -15.01
C VAL A 96 5.35 -0.32 -16.04
N HIS A 97 6.54 0.19 -15.76
CA HIS A 97 7.32 1.01 -16.68
C HIS A 97 8.81 0.90 -16.37
N GLU A 98 9.64 0.98 -17.39
CA GLU A 98 11.11 0.95 -17.28
C GLU A 98 11.71 1.80 -18.38
N ASP A 99 12.64 2.69 -17.99
CA ASP A 99 13.45 3.47 -18.92
C ASP A 99 14.88 3.65 -18.38
N THR A 100 15.68 4.51 -19.03
CA THR A 100 17.08 4.81 -18.63
C THR A 100 17.18 5.60 -17.32
N HIS A 101 16.11 6.20 -16.83
CA HIS A 101 16.10 7.10 -15.68
C HIS A 101 15.40 6.50 -14.46
N ALA A 102 14.51 5.53 -14.66
CA ALA A 102 13.76 4.93 -13.57
C ALA A 102 13.07 3.62 -13.95
N VAL A 103 12.71 2.87 -12.92
CA VAL A 103 11.73 1.78 -12.99
C VAL A 103 10.53 2.13 -12.13
N ILE A 104 9.32 1.97 -12.66
CA ILE A 104 8.09 2.12 -11.89
C ILE A 104 7.59 0.74 -11.49
N VAL A 105 7.58 0.51 -10.18
CA VAL A 105 7.03 -0.70 -9.57
C VAL A 105 5.65 -0.40 -9.01
N GLU A 106 4.64 -1.15 -9.43
CA GLU A 106 3.29 -1.11 -8.87
C GLU A 106 3.10 -2.30 -7.95
N ALA A 107 2.59 -2.05 -6.73
CA ALA A 107 2.20 -3.15 -5.85
C ALA A 107 0.84 -2.89 -5.19
N GLY A 108 0.18 -3.97 -4.81
CA GLY A 108 -1.09 -3.97 -4.11
C GLY A 108 -0.95 -3.45 -2.68
N ALA A 109 -1.97 -2.78 -2.21
CA ALA A 109 -1.97 -2.12 -0.89
C ALA A 109 -1.85 -3.10 0.29
N GLY A 110 -2.18 -4.38 0.10
CA GLY A 110 -2.03 -5.45 1.10
C GLY A 110 -0.63 -6.02 1.22
N VAL A 111 0.26 -5.76 0.23
CA VAL A 111 1.65 -6.23 0.25
C VAL A 111 2.39 -5.68 1.46
N GLY A 112 3.14 -6.51 2.18
CA GLY A 112 4.00 -6.10 3.27
C GLY A 112 5.07 -5.11 2.79
N TRP A 113 5.29 -4.02 3.54
CA TRP A 113 6.29 -3.03 3.13
C TRP A 113 7.69 -3.66 3.02
N HIS A 114 8.12 -4.38 4.05
CA HIS A 114 9.44 -5.04 4.03
C HIS A 114 9.54 -6.13 2.94
N GLU A 115 8.45 -6.86 2.70
CA GLU A 115 8.37 -7.82 1.59
C GLU A 115 8.64 -7.13 0.24
N LEU A 116 8.04 -5.94 0.02
CA LEU A 116 8.28 -5.15 -1.19
C LEU A 116 9.75 -4.71 -1.29
N VAL A 117 10.38 -4.26 -0.19
CA VAL A 117 11.81 -3.90 -0.17
C VAL A 117 12.68 -5.09 -0.58
N CYS A 118 12.44 -6.26 0.03
CA CYS A 118 13.16 -7.49 -0.33
C CYS A 118 12.94 -7.88 -1.78
N TRP A 119 11.68 -7.79 -2.26
CA TRP A 119 11.35 -8.11 -3.66
C TRP A 119 12.11 -7.20 -4.63
N THR A 120 12.14 -5.88 -4.39
CA THR A 120 12.84 -4.94 -5.27
C THR A 120 14.34 -5.21 -5.32
N LEU A 121 14.99 -5.46 -4.18
CA LEU A 121 16.41 -5.83 -4.13
C LEU A 121 16.71 -7.13 -4.89
N ALA A 122 15.90 -8.16 -4.68
CA ALA A 122 16.06 -9.45 -5.36
C ALA A 122 15.92 -9.37 -6.89
N HIS A 123 15.21 -8.34 -7.39
CA HIS A 123 15.06 -8.06 -8.83
C HIS A 123 16.04 -7.02 -9.36
N GLY A 124 17.06 -6.62 -8.58
CA GLY A 124 18.04 -5.62 -9.00
C GLY A 124 17.47 -4.21 -9.15
N LEU A 125 16.43 -3.88 -8.39
CA LEU A 125 15.70 -2.61 -8.40
C LEU A 125 15.89 -1.88 -7.05
N PRO A 126 17.08 -1.36 -6.74
CA PRO A 126 17.35 -0.67 -5.49
C PRO A 126 16.65 0.70 -5.41
N GLY A 127 16.56 1.24 -4.18
CA GLY A 127 16.01 2.55 -3.87
C GLY A 127 15.09 2.58 -2.66
N LEU A 128 14.76 1.40 -2.08
CA LEU A 128 13.92 1.28 -0.89
C LEU A 128 14.69 0.73 0.33
N GLU A 129 15.94 0.35 0.18
CA GLU A 129 16.78 -0.34 1.19
C GLU A 129 16.88 0.39 2.52
N ASN A 130 16.94 1.74 2.51
CA ASN A 130 16.95 2.57 3.71
C ASN A 130 15.67 2.43 4.55
N MET A 131 14.57 2.02 3.93
CA MET A 131 13.27 1.88 4.58
C MET A 131 12.94 0.42 4.89
N ALA A 132 13.93 -0.48 4.90
CA ALA A 132 13.75 -1.88 5.32
C ALA A 132 13.18 -1.95 6.76
N LEU A 133 12.54 -3.07 7.10
CA LEU A 133 11.93 -3.37 8.41
C LEU A 133 10.86 -2.39 8.89
N ILE A 134 10.48 -1.33 8.15
CA ILE A 134 9.31 -0.53 8.54
C ILE A 134 8.09 -1.47 8.51
N PRO A 135 7.38 -1.61 9.64
CA PRO A 135 6.25 -2.53 9.73
C PRO A 135 5.01 -1.98 9.01
N GLY A 136 4.14 -2.88 8.58
CA GLY A 136 2.86 -2.52 7.95
C GLY A 136 2.79 -2.88 6.48
N THR A 137 1.73 -2.43 5.82
CA THR A 137 1.46 -2.71 4.40
C THR A 137 1.68 -1.48 3.54
N LEU A 138 1.94 -1.72 2.25
CA LEU A 138 2.19 -0.66 1.26
C LEU A 138 1.06 0.37 1.21
N GLY A 139 -0.22 -0.05 1.29
CA GLY A 139 -1.36 0.89 1.26
C GLY A 139 -1.44 1.81 2.47
N ALA A 140 -0.81 1.45 3.59
CA ALA A 140 -0.72 2.30 4.77
C ALA A 140 0.49 3.27 4.71
N ALA A 141 1.48 2.98 3.86
CA ALA A 141 2.70 3.77 3.73
C ALA A 141 2.45 5.24 3.35
N PRO A 142 1.57 5.57 2.37
CA PRO A 142 1.28 6.96 2.02
C PRO A 142 0.54 7.75 3.11
N VAL A 143 -0.17 7.08 4.00
CA VAL A 143 -1.02 7.75 5.00
C VAL A 143 -0.20 8.69 5.87
N GLN A 144 0.99 8.28 6.28
CA GLN A 144 1.89 9.11 7.10
C GLN A 144 3.26 9.31 6.46
N ASN A 145 3.36 9.16 5.12
CA ASN A 145 4.62 9.36 4.42
C ASN A 145 5.76 8.66 5.17
N ILE A 146 5.71 7.31 5.26
CA ILE A 146 6.70 6.55 6.04
C ILE A 146 8.12 6.90 5.63
N GLY A 147 9.07 6.78 6.55
CA GLY A 147 10.46 7.04 6.22
C GLY A 147 11.39 6.58 7.34
N ALA A 148 12.60 6.24 6.94
CA ALA A 148 13.70 5.84 7.81
C ALA A 148 15.04 6.14 7.13
N TYR A 149 16.09 6.30 7.94
CA TYR A 149 17.49 6.45 7.49
C TYR A 149 17.67 7.45 6.35
N GLY A 150 16.99 8.62 6.47
CA GLY A 150 17.14 9.74 5.53
C GLY A 150 16.32 9.65 4.25
N VAL A 151 15.45 8.65 4.11
CA VAL A 151 14.55 8.48 2.95
C VAL A 151 13.10 8.47 3.43
N GLU A 152 12.23 9.21 2.75
CA GLU A 152 10.78 9.16 2.95
C GLU A 152 10.09 8.56 1.72
N LEU A 153 8.88 8.04 1.90
CA LEU A 153 8.10 7.48 0.80
C LEU A 153 7.95 8.45 -0.37
N LYS A 154 7.69 9.74 -0.09
CA LYS A 154 7.55 10.79 -1.11
C LYS A 154 8.73 10.88 -2.07
N ASP A 155 9.97 10.52 -1.63
CA ASP A 155 11.17 10.54 -2.45
C ASP A 155 11.20 9.44 -3.51
N ARG A 156 10.35 8.44 -3.34
CA ARG A 156 10.19 7.27 -4.24
C ARG A 156 8.77 7.13 -4.79
N PHE A 157 7.86 7.98 -4.37
CA PHE A 157 6.46 7.91 -4.75
C PHE A 157 6.25 8.40 -6.20
N HIS A 158 5.49 7.64 -6.97
CA HIS A 158 5.04 8.03 -8.30
C HIS A 158 3.56 8.41 -8.29
N SER A 159 2.69 7.48 -7.96
CA SER A 159 1.24 7.68 -7.85
C SER A 159 0.60 6.57 -7.00
N LEU A 160 -0.65 6.74 -6.65
CA LEU A 160 -1.45 5.69 -6.05
C LEU A 160 -2.86 5.65 -6.65
N VAL A 161 -3.52 4.52 -6.48
CA VAL A 161 -4.93 4.32 -6.82
C VAL A 161 -5.70 4.13 -5.54
N ALA A 162 -6.78 4.87 -5.37
CA ALA A 162 -7.69 4.77 -4.24
C ALA A 162 -9.15 4.71 -4.69
N VAL A 163 -9.99 4.07 -3.89
CA VAL A 163 -11.45 4.06 -4.06
C VAL A 163 -12.07 4.95 -2.99
N ASP A 164 -12.86 5.92 -3.42
CA ASP A 164 -13.64 6.79 -2.55
C ASP A 164 -14.77 5.98 -1.88
N LEU A 165 -14.86 6.03 -0.56
CA LEU A 165 -15.79 5.24 0.24
C LEU A 165 -17.22 5.82 0.26
N VAL A 166 -17.44 6.99 -0.30
CA VAL A 166 -18.76 7.61 -0.42
C VAL A 166 -19.36 7.34 -1.80
N THR A 167 -18.54 7.50 -2.85
CA THR A 167 -19.01 7.46 -4.23
C THR A 167 -18.69 6.15 -4.96
N GLY A 168 -17.79 5.33 -4.42
CA GLY A 168 -17.25 4.12 -5.08
C GLY A 168 -16.34 4.43 -6.27
N ARG A 169 -16.05 5.70 -6.55
CA ARG A 169 -15.19 6.09 -7.68
C ARG A 169 -13.74 5.76 -7.38
N THR A 170 -13.06 5.24 -8.39
CA THR A 170 -11.60 5.08 -8.37
C THR A 170 -10.95 6.40 -8.78
N VAL A 171 -9.96 6.82 -8.01
CA VAL A 171 -9.14 8.01 -8.28
C VAL A 171 -7.68 7.63 -8.31
N GLU A 172 -6.92 8.25 -9.19
CA GLU A 172 -5.47 8.21 -9.18
C GLU A 172 -4.94 9.53 -8.62
N LEU A 173 -3.99 9.45 -7.68
CA LEU A 173 -3.42 10.60 -6.99
C LEU A 173 -1.90 10.60 -7.19
N ASP A 174 -1.37 11.74 -7.64
CA ASP A 174 0.06 12.01 -7.71
C ASP A 174 0.61 12.54 -6.37
N ALA A 175 1.90 12.81 -6.31
CA ALA A 175 2.55 13.32 -5.09
C ALA A 175 1.98 14.67 -4.63
N ARG A 176 1.58 15.53 -5.58
CA ARG A 176 0.97 16.83 -5.28
C ARG A 176 -0.40 16.66 -4.62
N ALA A 177 -1.24 15.79 -5.18
CA ALA A 177 -2.56 15.50 -4.63
C ALA A 177 -2.49 14.80 -3.26
N CYS A 178 -1.45 13.99 -3.02
CA CYS A 178 -1.21 13.36 -1.72
C CYS A 178 -0.76 14.34 -0.63
N ALA A 179 -0.27 15.53 -0.99
CA ALA A 179 0.16 16.59 -0.07
C ALA A 179 1.08 16.08 1.07
N PHE A 180 2.11 15.31 0.71
CA PHE A 180 3.01 14.70 1.69
C PHE A 180 3.77 15.75 2.52
N GLY A 181 3.70 15.59 3.85
CA GLY A 181 4.47 16.30 4.84
C GLY A 181 5.29 15.35 5.72
N TYR A 182 6.00 15.89 6.72
CA TYR A 182 6.66 15.06 7.71
C TYR A 182 5.62 14.30 8.54
N ARG A 183 5.60 12.96 8.41
CA ARG A 183 4.61 12.08 9.04
C ARG A 183 3.15 12.49 8.75
N ASP A 184 2.89 13.11 7.59
CA ASP A 184 1.57 13.61 7.22
C ASP A 184 1.27 13.42 5.72
N SER A 185 -0.02 13.38 5.39
CA SER A 185 -0.56 13.38 4.04
C SER A 185 -2.05 13.75 4.06
N VAL A 186 -2.64 13.95 2.88
CA VAL A 186 -4.09 14.16 2.72
C VAL A 186 -4.94 13.07 3.38
N PHE A 187 -4.41 11.84 3.53
CA PHE A 187 -5.12 10.71 4.16
C PHE A 187 -5.18 10.79 5.71
N LYS A 188 -4.46 11.71 6.35
CA LYS A 188 -4.58 12.01 7.80
C LYS A 188 -5.46 13.21 8.06
N GLN A 189 -5.73 14.03 7.07
CA GLN A 189 -6.49 15.27 7.20
C GLN A 189 -7.99 15.00 7.14
N THR A 190 -8.74 15.54 8.11
CA THR A 190 -10.21 15.39 8.22
C THR A 190 -11.00 16.55 7.65
N GLY A 191 -10.36 17.70 7.42
CA GLY A 191 -10.98 18.92 6.94
C GLY A 191 -11.40 18.88 5.46
N PHE A 192 -11.68 20.07 4.90
CA PHE A 192 -12.02 20.24 3.49
C PHE A 192 -10.86 19.73 2.61
N GLY A 193 -11.16 18.86 1.66
CA GLY A 193 -10.15 18.21 0.82
C GLY A 193 -9.40 17.04 1.46
N GLY A 194 -9.52 16.82 2.78
CA GLY A 194 -8.90 15.69 3.48
C GLY A 194 -9.61 14.37 3.20
N LEU A 195 -8.81 13.28 3.12
CA LEU A 195 -9.27 11.93 2.77
C LEU A 195 -9.25 10.94 3.94
N ALA A 196 -9.00 11.41 5.18
CA ALA A 196 -8.99 10.56 6.36
C ALA A 196 -10.33 9.81 6.53
N GLY A 197 -10.27 8.48 6.51
CA GLY A 197 -11.45 7.61 6.61
C GLY A 197 -12.42 7.66 5.41
N LYS A 198 -12.08 8.38 4.34
CA LYS A 198 -12.94 8.56 3.16
C LYS A 198 -12.51 7.76 1.95
N SER A 199 -11.37 7.09 2.00
CA SER A 199 -10.85 6.33 0.86
C SER A 199 -10.09 5.09 1.29
N VAL A 200 -10.03 4.10 0.40
CA VAL A 200 -9.19 2.90 0.50
C VAL A 200 -8.13 2.97 -0.59
N ILE A 201 -6.87 3.06 -0.21
CA ILE A 201 -5.76 2.88 -1.15
C ILE A 201 -5.73 1.42 -1.55
N THR A 202 -5.68 1.15 -2.85
CA THR A 202 -5.69 -0.21 -3.41
C THR A 202 -4.38 -0.59 -4.08
N ARG A 203 -3.68 0.38 -4.67
CA ARG A 203 -2.35 0.18 -5.28
C ARG A 203 -1.48 1.42 -5.08
N VAL A 204 -0.17 1.20 -5.00
CA VAL A 204 0.82 2.28 -4.97
C VAL A 204 1.88 1.99 -6.02
N ARG A 205 2.31 3.03 -6.73
CA ARG A 205 3.43 3.00 -7.67
C ARG A 205 4.60 3.76 -7.09
N LEU A 206 5.76 3.11 -7.12
CA LEU A 206 7.02 3.66 -6.65
C LEU A 206 7.96 3.83 -7.84
N ARG A 207 8.69 4.95 -7.85
CA ARG A 207 9.70 5.29 -8.84
C ARG A 207 11.09 5.00 -8.26
N LEU A 208 11.74 3.96 -8.74
CA LEU A 208 13.09 3.57 -8.36
C LEU A 208 14.08 4.18 -9.35
N PRO A 209 15.08 4.98 -8.89
CA PRO A 209 15.94 5.75 -9.77
C PRO A 209 16.96 4.89 -10.50
N ARG A 210 17.30 5.28 -11.72
CA ARG A 210 18.43 4.80 -12.49
C ARG A 210 19.26 6.00 -13.02
N PRO A 211 20.58 6.03 -12.88
CA PRO A 211 21.35 5.12 -12.03
C PRO A 211 20.98 5.28 -10.55
N TRP A 212 21.08 4.18 -9.81
CA TRP A 212 20.91 4.22 -8.35
C TRP A 212 22.10 4.94 -7.70
N GLN A 213 21.84 5.67 -6.62
CA GLN A 213 22.86 6.31 -5.80
C GLN A 213 22.59 6.00 -4.32
N PRO A 214 23.64 5.68 -3.52
CA PRO A 214 23.47 5.40 -2.11
C PRO A 214 23.02 6.65 -1.34
N ILE A 215 22.03 6.52 -0.48
CA ILE A 215 21.62 7.57 0.47
C ILE A 215 22.15 7.18 1.85
N VAL A 216 23.23 7.81 2.26
CA VAL A 216 23.98 7.47 3.48
C VAL A 216 24.18 8.66 4.42
N GLY A 217 23.43 9.76 4.21
CA GLY A 217 23.53 10.96 5.02
C GLY A 217 22.99 10.84 6.45
N TYR A 218 22.35 9.72 6.81
CA TYR A 218 21.85 9.47 8.15
C TYR A 218 23.01 9.02 9.07
N LEU A 219 23.07 9.57 10.29
CA LEU A 219 24.22 9.42 11.20
C LEU A 219 24.64 7.97 11.43
N ASP A 220 23.68 7.07 11.62
CA ASP A 220 24.00 5.66 11.88
C ASP A 220 24.61 4.97 10.66
N LEU A 221 24.19 5.33 9.44
CA LEU A 221 24.80 4.82 8.21
C LEU A 221 26.19 5.42 7.98
N GLN A 222 26.42 6.68 8.34
CA GLN A 222 27.75 7.30 8.29
C GLN A 222 28.73 6.57 9.22
N ARG A 223 28.32 6.26 10.45
CA ARG A 223 29.10 5.46 11.39
C ARG A 223 29.44 4.09 10.84
N ARG A 224 28.48 3.41 10.20
CA ARG A 224 28.73 2.10 9.56
C ARG A 224 29.76 2.20 8.43
N ILE A 225 29.73 3.27 7.64
CA ILE A 225 30.76 3.54 6.61
C ILE A 225 32.13 3.73 7.27
N GLU A 226 32.24 4.55 8.30
CA GLU A 226 33.49 4.79 9.03
C GLU A 226 34.05 3.50 9.62
N ASP A 227 33.22 2.74 10.32
CA ASP A 227 33.60 1.47 10.98
C ASP A 227 34.00 0.38 9.98
N SER A 228 33.33 0.30 8.84
CA SER A 228 33.60 -0.72 7.81
C SER A 228 34.69 -0.36 6.82
N GLY A 229 35.04 0.93 6.71
CA GLY A 229 35.94 1.44 5.66
C GLY A 229 35.36 1.39 4.23
N ILE A 230 34.08 1.07 4.08
CA ILE A 230 33.39 0.98 2.78
C ILE A 230 32.88 2.36 2.39
N THR A 231 33.55 3.02 1.45
CA THR A 231 33.19 4.38 1.00
C THR A 231 32.03 4.43 0.00
N SER A 232 31.73 3.33 -0.69
CA SER A 232 30.65 3.22 -1.67
C SER A 232 29.86 1.93 -1.44
N PRO A 233 28.94 1.93 -0.47
CA PRO A 233 28.17 0.73 -0.13
C PRO A 233 27.21 0.37 -1.29
N SER A 234 27.04 -0.94 -1.49
CA SER A 234 26.04 -1.48 -2.39
C SER A 234 24.62 -1.36 -1.75
N PRO A 235 23.55 -1.50 -2.55
CA PRO A 235 22.18 -1.54 -2.02
C PRO A 235 21.99 -2.61 -0.95
N GLN A 236 22.58 -3.79 -1.15
CA GLN A 236 22.51 -4.90 -0.19
C GLN A 236 23.21 -4.57 1.12
N GLN A 237 24.38 -3.91 1.08
CA GLN A 237 25.08 -3.51 2.30
C GLN A 237 24.28 -2.49 3.11
N ILE A 238 23.63 -1.50 2.45
CA ILE A 238 22.74 -0.56 3.15
C ILE A 238 21.57 -1.31 3.79
N PHE A 239 20.93 -2.21 3.05
CA PHE A 239 19.85 -3.06 3.57
C PHE A 239 20.30 -3.85 4.81
N ASP A 240 21.48 -4.51 4.74
CA ASP A 240 22.02 -5.31 5.85
C ASP A 240 22.36 -4.44 7.07
N TRP A 241 22.78 -3.20 6.86
CA TRP A 241 23.06 -2.25 7.97
C TRP A 241 21.78 -1.72 8.63
N VAL A 242 20.68 -1.66 7.89
CA VAL A 242 19.36 -1.25 8.40
C VAL A 242 18.66 -2.39 9.14
N CYS A 243 18.89 -3.64 8.73
CA CYS A 243 18.34 -4.86 9.35
C CYS A 243 19.21 -5.34 10.51
#